data_fa7d53da165c1e0530c501a539f720a8
#
_entry.id   fa7d53da165c1e0530c501a539f720a8
#
_cell.length_a   1.000
_cell.length_b   1.000
_cell.length_c   1.000
_cell.angle_alpha   90.00
_cell.angle_beta   90.00
_cell.angle_gamma   90.00
#
_symmetry.space_group_name_H-M   'P 1'
#
loop_
_entity.id
_entity.type
_entity.pdbx_description
1 polymer ?
#
loop_
_entity_poly.entity_id
_entity_poly.type
_entity_poly.pdbx_seq_one_letter_code
_entity_poly.pdbx_strand_id
1 'polypeptide(L)'
;VGAAWRLSEEEFFQSSFLRDYVDNFKVKGSYGTQGNDAIGGTYALYLDQYTVSNVDGKPGVTHAYRGNPNLTWEKSTNFNVGFESSFLKNRLMVEFDYFIKVTSDMLFSRRLAPSLGAPNAIADNGMEMQNEGVEMTLTGVLMKKKNFKWNASLNLTHYKNTINELEPGKEPSGYQNGSYWRKVGGGLYDYYMVKFAGVDPQTGDALYYQDVEKTGVVSDAEGNPVLDANGNKQYYNYTETITTKDANSATKYELGKTSIPDVYGGLSTSFEAYGFDLSISTAFQWGGYCYDGTYGGLMGSNAGSNYHIDMFKRWQKPGDITNVPKLENGNMNMTGGVTNDRFLTSSDYFSLKNVQLGYTFPKNLLKKFGNIESLRVYVVGDNLFLGARRYGLDPRQS
;
A
#
# COMPACT_ATOMS: atom_id res chain seq x y z
N VAL A 1 -24.13 -9.27 13.61
CA VAL A 1 -25.11 -10.29 13.22
C VAL A 1 -24.53 -11.04 12.03
N GLY A 2 -24.67 -12.38 12.04
CA GLY A 2 -24.25 -13.22 10.89
C GLY A 2 -25.24 -14.33 10.66
N ALA A 3 -25.35 -14.75 9.41
CA ALA A 3 -26.16 -15.88 8.99
C ALA A 3 -25.39 -16.71 7.96
N ALA A 4 -25.64 -18.01 7.98
CA ALA A 4 -25.12 -18.92 6.97
C ALA A 4 -26.21 -19.94 6.63
N TRP A 5 -26.33 -20.25 5.33
CA TRP A 5 -27.28 -21.22 4.84
C TRP A 5 -26.57 -22.28 3.99
N ARG A 6 -26.71 -23.52 4.39
CA ARG A 6 -26.15 -24.66 3.67
C ARG A 6 -27.15 -25.16 2.65
N LEU A 7 -27.12 -24.54 1.47
CA LEU A 7 -28.04 -24.86 0.38
C LEU A 7 -27.94 -26.30 -0.10
N SER A 8 -26.75 -26.92 0.00
CA SER A 8 -26.54 -28.30 -0.39
C SER A 8 -27.32 -29.35 0.45
N GLU A 9 -27.82 -28.96 1.63
CA GLU A 9 -28.63 -29.86 2.49
C GLU A 9 -30.13 -29.79 2.19
N GLU A 10 -30.56 -28.81 1.39
CA GLU A 10 -31.97 -28.57 1.09
C GLU A 10 -32.52 -29.54 0.03
N GLU A 11 -33.79 -29.95 0.16
CA GLU A 11 -34.43 -30.91 -0.75
C GLU A 11 -34.40 -30.46 -2.21
N PHE A 12 -34.59 -29.16 -2.48
CA PHE A 12 -34.56 -28.63 -3.85
C PHE A 12 -33.17 -28.77 -4.48
N PHE A 13 -32.10 -28.64 -3.68
CA PHE A 13 -30.73 -28.80 -4.14
C PHE A 13 -30.42 -30.30 -4.37
N GLN A 14 -30.81 -31.13 -3.40
CA GLN A 14 -30.61 -32.58 -3.45
C GLN A 14 -31.33 -33.25 -4.61
N SER A 15 -32.44 -32.68 -5.08
CA SER A 15 -33.19 -33.16 -6.25
C SER A 15 -32.73 -32.54 -7.58
N SER A 16 -31.82 -31.58 -7.55
CA SER A 16 -31.29 -30.92 -8.75
C SER A 16 -30.11 -31.66 -9.36
N PHE A 17 -29.82 -31.38 -10.63
CA PHE A 17 -28.63 -31.88 -11.33
C PHE A 17 -27.31 -31.36 -10.72
N LEU A 18 -27.37 -30.28 -9.94
CA LEU A 18 -26.20 -29.65 -9.29
C LEU A 18 -25.55 -30.59 -8.28
N ARG A 19 -26.31 -31.47 -7.65
CA ARG A 19 -25.80 -32.47 -6.68
C ARG A 19 -24.71 -33.36 -7.24
N ASP A 20 -24.73 -33.66 -8.55
CA ASP A 20 -23.73 -34.53 -9.16
C ASP A 20 -22.34 -33.88 -9.29
N TYR A 21 -22.30 -32.54 -9.22
CA TYR A 21 -21.08 -31.74 -9.42
C TYR A 21 -20.63 -31.01 -8.14
N VAL A 22 -21.58 -30.63 -7.28
CA VAL A 22 -21.36 -29.82 -6.07
C VAL A 22 -21.63 -30.66 -4.84
N ASP A 23 -20.58 -30.93 -4.08
CA ASP A 23 -20.66 -31.77 -2.86
C ASP A 23 -21.16 -30.96 -1.66
N ASN A 24 -20.80 -29.69 -1.57
CA ASN A 24 -21.26 -28.78 -0.53
C ASN A 24 -21.38 -27.38 -1.12
N PHE A 25 -22.45 -26.68 -0.75
CA PHE A 25 -22.65 -25.27 -1.11
C PHE A 25 -23.29 -24.54 0.07
N LYS A 26 -22.56 -23.56 0.61
CA LYS A 26 -22.95 -22.76 1.76
C LYS A 26 -22.79 -21.29 1.38
N VAL A 27 -23.83 -20.50 1.57
CA VAL A 27 -23.79 -19.03 1.50
C VAL A 27 -23.69 -18.48 2.91
N LYS A 28 -22.90 -17.44 3.09
CA LYS A 28 -22.68 -16.76 4.37
C LYS A 28 -22.79 -15.26 4.22
N GLY A 29 -23.20 -14.57 5.27
CA GLY A 29 -23.19 -13.13 5.33
C GLY A 29 -23.09 -12.64 6.76
N SER A 30 -22.43 -11.53 6.94
CA SER A 30 -22.30 -10.89 8.25
C SER A 30 -22.28 -9.36 8.14
N TYR A 31 -22.81 -8.74 9.18
CA TYR A 31 -22.77 -7.31 9.39
C TYR A 31 -22.45 -7.03 10.87
N GLY A 32 -21.51 -6.15 11.13
CA GLY A 32 -21.13 -5.81 12.49
C GLY A 32 -20.36 -4.52 12.60
N THR A 33 -20.34 -3.96 13.79
CA THR A 33 -19.57 -2.75 14.11
C THR A 33 -18.63 -3.01 15.26
N GLN A 34 -17.47 -2.35 15.22
CA GLN A 34 -16.44 -2.37 16.25
C GLN A 34 -16.00 -0.94 16.56
N GLY A 35 -15.79 -0.64 17.85
CA GLY A 35 -15.16 0.59 18.29
C GLY A 35 -13.65 0.39 18.48
N ASN A 36 -12.89 1.46 18.22
CA ASN A 36 -11.47 1.55 18.51
C ASN A 36 -11.18 2.89 19.19
N ASP A 37 -10.55 2.87 20.36
CA ASP A 37 -10.18 4.05 21.14
C ASP A 37 -8.65 4.27 21.21
N ALA A 38 -7.87 3.46 20.49
CA ALA A 38 -6.43 3.48 20.55
C ALA A 38 -5.83 4.63 19.73
N ILE A 39 -5.36 5.66 20.38
CA ILE A 39 -4.55 6.73 19.78
C ILE A 39 -3.14 6.66 20.38
N GLY A 40 -2.22 6.00 19.67
CA GLY A 40 -0.78 6.12 19.91
C GLY A 40 -0.27 5.96 21.34
N GLY A 41 -0.98 5.19 22.19
CA GLY A 41 -0.57 4.93 23.57
C GLY A 41 -0.80 6.08 24.56
N THR A 42 -1.48 7.15 24.14
CA THR A 42 -1.83 8.26 25.03
C THR A 42 -3.15 7.96 25.71
N TYR A 43 -3.19 8.16 27.03
CA TYR A 43 -4.33 7.84 27.87
C TYR A 43 -5.18 9.10 28.14
N ALA A 44 -6.50 8.93 28.27
CA ALA A 44 -7.45 9.98 28.70
C ALA A 44 -7.40 11.28 27.83
N LEU A 45 -7.38 11.11 26.49
CA LEU A 45 -7.28 12.22 25.53
C LEU A 45 -8.47 13.19 25.53
N TYR A 46 -9.53 12.84 26.26
CA TYR A 46 -10.69 13.73 26.50
C TYR A 46 -10.46 14.75 27.62
N LEU A 47 -9.39 14.59 28.43
CA LEU A 47 -9.05 15.46 29.55
C LEU A 47 -7.77 16.27 29.26
N ASP A 48 -7.76 17.50 29.77
CA ASP A 48 -6.52 18.28 29.84
C ASP A 48 -5.50 17.60 30.74
N GLN A 49 -4.26 17.49 30.28
CA GLN A 49 -3.19 16.87 31.02
C GLN A 49 -2.09 17.88 31.31
N TYR A 50 -1.50 17.79 32.49
CA TYR A 50 -0.48 18.69 32.97
C TYR A 50 0.75 17.88 33.40
N THR A 51 1.93 18.45 33.16
CA THR A 51 3.19 17.96 33.72
C THR A 51 3.71 18.90 34.78
N VAL A 52 4.22 18.32 35.86
CA VAL A 52 4.96 19.09 36.86
C VAL A 52 6.41 19.13 36.44
N SER A 53 6.95 20.30 36.20
CA SER A 53 8.33 20.54 35.81
C SER A 53 9.00 21.55 36.72
N ASN A 54 10.33 21.52 36.79
CA ASN A 54 11.08 22.52 37.50
C ASN A 54 11.36 23.71 36.55
N VAL A 55 10.80 24.88 36.84
CA VAL A 55 11.01 26.09 36.07
C VAL A 55 11.79 27.05 36.97
N ASP A 56 13.00 27.41 36.59
CA ASP A 56 13.90 28.28 37.34
C ASP A 56 14.10 27.89 38.83
N GLY A 57 14.24 26.57 39.06
CA GLY A 57 14.46 26.04 40.41
C GLY A 57 13.20 25.92 41.28
N LYS A 58 12.00 26.22 40.73
CA LYS A 58 10.71 26.09 41.42
C LYS A 58 9.79 25.11 40.73
N PRO A 59 8.97 24.36 41.49
CA PRO A 59 7.95 23.52 40.90
C PRO A 59 6.98 24.38 40.09
N GLY A 60 6.83 24.03 38.78
CA GLY A 60 5.88 24.66 37.88
C GLY A 60 4.96 23.62 37.26
N VAL A 61 3.75 24.02 36.90
CA VAL A 61 2.79 23.16 36.17
C VAL A 61 2.70 23.68 34.74
N THR A 62 2.96 22.79 33.80
CA THR A 62 2.87 23.09 32.37
C THR A 62 1.75 22.25 31.75
N HIS A 63 0.92 22.88 30.92
CA HIS A 63 -0.11 22.22 30.15
C HIS A 63 0.56 21.32 29.10
N ALA A 64 0.46 20.01 29.28
CA ALA A 64 1.13 19.00 28.45
C ALA A 64 0.29 18.55 27.25
N TYR A 65 -1.02 18.46 27.48
CA TYR A 65 -1.97 18.02 26.46
C TYR A 65 -3.32 18.71 26.68
N ARG A 66 -3.94 19.17 25.59
CA ARG A 66 -5.29 19.72 25.59
C ARG A 66 -6.29 18.62 25.29
N GLY A 67 -7.21 18.39 26.20
CA GLY A 67 -8.28 17.42 26.09
C GLY A 67 -9.36 17.82 25.09
N ASN A 68 -10.00 16.83 24.47
CA ASN A 68 -11.19 17.02 23.66
C ASN A 68 -12.37 16.27 24.31
N PRO A 69 -13.24 16.98 25.06
CA PRO A 69 -14.36 16.31 25.73
C PRO A 69 -15.40 15.71 24.78
N ASN A 70 -15.35 16.07 23.48
CA ASN A 70 -16.24 15.53 22.44
C ASN A 70 -15.63 14.32 21.71
N LEU A 71 -14.46 13.85 22.14
CA LEU A 71 -13.78 12.74 21.52
C LEU A 71 -14.62 11.46 21.64
N THR A 72 -14.85 10.79 20.52
CA THR A 72 -15.56 9.52 20.44
C THR A 72 -14.64 8.42 19.91
N TRP A 73 -15.11 7.19 19.96
CA TRP A 73 -14.39 6.06 19.40
C TRP A 73 -14.46 6.06 17.88
N GLU A 74 -13.35 5.72 17.25
CA GLU A 74 -13.35 5.35 15.85
C GLU A 74 -14.24 4.12 15.66
N LYS A 75 -15.11 4.14 14.66
CA LYS A 75 -16.10 3.09 14.38
C LYS A 75 -15.77 2.38 13.08
N SER A 76 -15.58 1.08 13.14
CA SER A 76 -15.42 0.23 11.97
C SER A 76 -16.69 -0.61 11.74
N THR A 77 -17.37 -0.37 10.63
CA THR A 77 -18.54 -1.12 10.19
C THR A 77 -18.11 -2.07 9.08
N ASN A 78 -18.40 -3.36 9.27
CA ASN A 78 -18.01 -4.42 8.34
C ASN A 78 -19.26 -5.10 7.79
N PHE A 79 -19.33 -5.23 6.47
CA PHE A 79 -20.29 -6.05 5.75
C PHE A 79 -19.53 -7.07 4.93
N ASN A 80 -19.92 -8.35 5.06
CA ASN A 80 -19.32 -9.44 4.29
C ASN A 80 -20.44 -10.33 3.76
N VAL A 81 -20.29 -10.76 2.51
CA VAL A 81 -21.14 -11.77 1.88
C VAL A 81 -20.27 -12.68 1.02
N GLY A 82 -20.51 -13.98 1.10
CA GLY A 82 -19.70 -14.93 0.36
C GLY A 82 -20.30 -16.31 0.30
N PHE A 83 -19.56 -17.21 -0.31
CA PHE A 83 -19.93 -18.63 -0.37
C PHE A 83 -18.71 -19.53 -0.18
N GLU A 84 -18.97 -20.71 0.33
CA GLU A 84 -18.05 -21.82 0.41
C GLU A 84 -18.66 -22.98 -0.39
N SER A 85 -17.87 -23.53 -1.31
CA SER A 85 -18.32 -24.65 -2.13
C SER A 85 -17.25 -25.72 -2.28
N SER A 86 -17.68 -26.97 -2.36
CA SER A 86 -16.80 -28.08 -2.70
C SER A 86 -17.33 -28.88 -3.88
N PHE A 87 -16.39 -29.38 -4.68
CA PHE A 87 -16.63 -30.05 -5.95
C PHE A 87 -15.79 -31.33 -6.07
N LEU A 88 -16.21 -32.21 -6.99
CA LEU A 88 -15.45 -33.39 -7.41
C LEU A 88 -15.13 -34.33 -6.22
N LYS A 89 -16.12 -34.59 -5.37
CA LYS A 89 -15.99 -35.40 -4.14
C LYS A 89 -15.00 -34.77 -3.17
N ASN A 90 -15.21 -33.48 -2.88
CA ASN A 90 -14.39 -32.62 -2.01
C ASN A 90 -12.91 -32.51 -2.44
N ARG A 91 -12.62 -32.68 -3.74
CA ARG A 91 -11.26 -32.52 -4.26
C ARG A 91 -10.92 -31.08 -4.59
N LEU A 92 -11.91 -30.24 -4.89
CA LEU A 92 -11.77 -28.81 -5.10
C LEU A 92 -12.68 -28.07 -4.14
N MET A 93 -12.12 -27.18 -3.34
CA MET A 93 -12.85 -26.25 -2.48
C MET A 93 -12.62 -24.83 -2.97
N VAL A 94 -13.69 -24.05 -3.02
CA VAL A 94 -13.71 -22.65 -3.43
C VAL A 94 -14.37 -21.86 -2.32
N GLU A 95 -13.70 -20.87 -1.83
CA GLU A 95 -14.24 -19.86 -0.93
C GLU A 95 -14.12 -18.50 -1.62
N PHE A 96 -15.21 -17.74 -1.61
CA PHE A 96 -15.27 -16.41 -2.17
C PHE A 96 -16.02 -15.50 -1.22
N ASP A 97 -15.44 -14.36 -0.92
CA ASP A 97 -16.02 -13.34 -0.06
C ASP A 97 -15.92 -11.98 -0.73
N TYR A 98 -17.01 -11.23 -0.71
CA TYR A 98 -17.04 -9.79 -0.98
C TYR A 98 -17.21 -9.06 0.33
N PHE A 99 -16.42 -8.02 0.54
CA PHE A 99 -16.46 -7.25 1.77
C PHE A 99 -16.52 -5.74 1.51
N ILE A 100 -17.18 -5.03 2.41
CA ILE A 100 -17.11 -3.58 2.56
C ILE A 100 -16.79 -3.30 4.02
N LYS A 101 -15.72 -2.55 4.24
CA LYS A 101 -15.33 -2.05 5.56
C LYS A 101 -15.30 -0.53 5.53
N VAL A 102 -16.23 0.12 6.26
CA VAL A 102 -16.25 1.57 6.44
C VAL A 102 -15.69 1.89 7.82
N THR A 103 -14.68 2.76 7.87
CA THR A 103 -14.14 3.30 9.10
C THR A 103 -14.54 4.77 9.17
N SER A 104 -15.39 5.12 10.13
CA SER A 104 -15.89 6.47 10.38
C SER A 104 -15.40 7.00 11.73
N ASP A 105 -15.51 8.30 11.92
CA ASP A 105 -15.05 8.99 13.11
C ASP A 105 -13.56 8.71 13.41
N MET A 106 -12.75 8.59 12.36
CA MET A 106 -11.34 8.22 12.49
C MET A 106 -10.62 9.21 13.40
N LEU A 107 -9.81 8.67 14.31
CA LEU A 107 -9.05 9.44 15.27
C LEU A 107 -7.78 10.01 14.63
N PHE A 108 -7.61 11.31 14.73
CA PHE A 108 -6.43 12.02 14.21
C PHE A 108 -5.97 13.14 15.12
N SER A 109 -4.74 13.62 14.91
CA SER A 109 -4.19 14.76 15.62
C SER A 109 -4.41 16.05 14.82
N ARG A 110 -5.34 16.88 15.26
CA ARG A 110 -5.61 18.19 14.66
C ARG A 110 -4.66 19.23 15.22
N ARG A 111 -3.95 19.95 14.35
CA ARG A 111 -3.11 21.07 14.75
C ARG A 111 -3.97 22.27 15.13
N LEU A 112 -3.60 22.92 16.22
CA LEU A 112 -4.22 24.15 16.69
C LEU A 112 -3.42 25.36 16.21
N ALA A 113 -4.09 26.52 16.09
CA ALA A 113 -3.42 27.77 15.81
C ALA A 113 -2.47 28.14 16.97
N PRO A 114 -1.24 28.59 16.67
CA PRO A 114 -0.28 28.99 17.73
C PRO A 114 -0.83 30.05 18.73
N SER A 115 -1.77 30.87 18.27
CA SER A 115 -2.46 31.87 19.11
C SER A 115 -3.28 31.26 20.25
N LEU A 116 -3.61 29.99 20.20
CA LEU A 116 -4.32 29.25 21.25
C LEU A 116 -3.39 28.73 22.36
N GLY A 117 -2.10 28.97 22.24
CA GLY A 117 -1.08 28.51 23.19
C GLY A 117 -0.68 27.05 22.98
N ALA A 118 0.25 26.58 23.81
CA ALA A 118 0.64 25.19 23.86
C ALA A 118 -0.35 24.38 24.73
N PRO A 119 -0.53 23.06 24.45
CA PRO A 119 -0.01 22.30 23.33
C PRO A 119 -0.73 22.66 22.01
N ASN A 120 0.00 22.48 20.92
CA ASN A 120 -0.44 22.91 19.58
C ASN A 120 -1.18 21.84 18.79
N ALA A 121 -1.59 20.77 19.44
CA ALA A 121 -2.35 19.69 18.83
C ALA A 121 -3.38 19.10 19.81
N ILE A 122 -4.48 18.61 19.27
CA ILE A 122 -5.58 17.98 20.01
C ILE A 122 -6.00 16.73 19.24
N ALA A 123 -6.37 15.66 19.95
CA ALA A 123 -7.03 14.52 19.31
C ALA A 123 -8.46 14.92 18.93
N ASP A 124 -8.86 14.55 17.75
CA ASP A 124 -10.18 14.86 17.20
C ASP A 124 -10.70 13.69 16.37
N ASN A 125 -12.00 13.69 16.12
CA ASN A 125 -12.65 12.73 15.24
C ASN A 125 -12.97 13.39 13.91
N GLY A 126 -12.91 12.61 12.86
CA GLY A 126 -13.29 13.01 11.51
C GLY A 126 -12.67 12.08 10.51
N MET A 127 -12.91 12.31 9.25
CA MET A 127 -12.54 11.43 8.17
C MET A 127 -13.30 10.10 8.20
N GLU A 128 -13.82 9.76 7.04
CA GLU A 128 -14.40 8.45 6.78
C GLU A 128 -13.71 7.83 5.56
N MET A 129 -13.38 6.56 5.67
CA MET A 129 -12.82 5.83 4.55
C MET A 129 -13.48 4.45 4.42
N GLN A 130 -13.57 3.99 3.16
CA GLN A 130 -14.11 2.69 2.81
C GLN A 130 -13.02 1.85 2.16
N ASN A 131 -12.97 0.58 2.55
CA ASN A 131 -12.25 -0.46 1.84
C ASN A 131 -13.27 -1.47 1.35
N GLU A 132 -13.33 -1.69 0.05
CA GLU A 132 -14.20 -2.69 -0.56
C GLU A 132 -13.39 -3.61 -1.45
N GLY A 133 -13.73 -4.89 -1.45
CA GLY A 133 -12.92 -5.85 -2.20
C GLY A 133 -13.50 -7.25 -2.23
N VAL A 134 -12.70 -8.11 -2.84
CA VAL A 134 -12.98 -9.54 -2.97
C VAL A 134 -11.81 -10.36 -2.46
N GLU A 135 -12.12 -11.47 -1.83
CA GLU A 135 -11.16 -12.48 -1.40
C GLU A 135 -11.59 -13.83 -1.99
N MET A 136 -10.63 -14.58 -2.49
CA MET A 136 -10.87 -15.91 -3.05
C MET A 136 -9.81 -16.89 -2.54
N THR A 137 -10.26 -18.04 -2.06
CA THR A 137 -9.40 -19.16 -1.72
C THR A 137 -9.79 -20.40 -2.54
N LEU A 138 -8.84 -20.94 -3.27
CA LEU A 138 -8.98 -22.20 -4.02
C LEU A 138 -8.08 -23.26 -3.38
N THR A 139 -8.66 -24.33 -2.87
CA THR A 139 -7.90 -25.46 -2.31
C THR A 139 -8.24 -26.74 -3.05
N GLY A 140 -7.23 -27.46 -3.52
CA GLY A 140 -7.45 -28.63 -4.33
C GLY A 140 -6.53 -29.81 -4.02
N VAL A 141 -7.10 -31.00 -4.07
CA VAL A 141 -6.36 -32.26 -4.16
C VAL A 141 -6.18 -32.56 -5.66
N LEU A 142 -5.08 -32.06 -6.24
CA LEU A 142 -4.83 -32.11 -7.68
C LEU A 142 -4.57 -33.55 -8.14
N MET A 143 -3.88 -34.34 -7.31
CA MET A 143 -3.65 -35.76 -7.59
C MET A 143 -3.67 -36.58 -6.28
N LYS A 144 -4.34 -37.72 -6.30
CA LYS A 144 -4.34 -38.70 -5.20
C LYS A 144 -4.24 -40.12 -5.82
N LYS A 145 -3.07 -40.76 -5.62
CA LYS A 145 -2.79 -42.14 -5.97
C LYS A 145 -2.31 -42.91 -4.74
N LYS A 146 -2.16 -44.19 -4.79
CA LYS A 146 -1.77 -45.06 -3.66
C LYS A 146 -0.53 -44.55 -2.90
N ASN A 147 0.49 -44.07 -3.62
CA ASN A 147 1.76 -43.64 -3.04
C ASN A 147 2.13 -42.20 -3.45
N PHE A 148 1.16 -41.41 -3.92
CA PHE A 148 1.40 -40.05 -4.34
C PHE A 148 0.17 -39.17 -4.05
N LYS A 149 0.40 -38.05 -3.38
CA LYS A 149 -0.63 -37.05 -3.16
C LYS A 149 -0.07 -35.67 -3.47
N TRP A 150 -0.84 -34.87 -4.18
CA TRP A 150 -0.51 -33.49 -4.50
C TRP A 150 -1.69 -32.60 -4.15
N ASN A 151 -1.45 -31.62 -3.24
CA ASN A 151 -2.41 -30.61 -2.88
C ASN A 151 -1.86 -29.22 -3.27
N ALA A 152 -2.76 -28.29 -3.56
CA ALA A 152 -2.43 -26.90 -3.75
C ALA A 152 -3.52 -26.02 -3.14
N SER A 153 -3.13 -24.84 -2.65
CA SER A 153 -4.03 -23.82 -2.16
C SER A 153 -3.55 -22.46 -2.66
N LEU A 154 -4.44 -21.71 -3.31
CA LEU A 154 -4.22 -20.36 -3.81
C LEU A 154 -5.18 -19.42 -3.09
N ASN A 155 -4.66 -18.35 -2.48
CA ASN A 155 -5.45 -17.24 -2.00
C ASN A 155 -5.16 -15.98 -2.81
N LEU A 156 -6.19 -15.19 -3.08
CA LEU A 156 -6.14 -13.94 -3.83
C LEU A 156 -7.01 -12.91 -3.14
N THR A 157 -6.49 -11.70 -3.02
CA THR A 157 -7.23 -10.54 -2.51
C THR A 157 -7.04 -9.36 -3.45
N HIS A 158 -8.15 -8.73 -3.80
CA HIS A 158 -8.21 -7.43 -4.46
C HIS A 158 -9.08 -6.49 -3.63
N TYR A 159 -8.63 -5.27 -3.37
CA TYR A 159 -9.47 -4.27 -2.73
C TYR A 159 -9.11 -2.86 -3.21
N LYS A 160 -10.10 -1.98 -3.09
CA LYS A 160 -9.96 -0.54 -3.32
C LYS A 160 -10.21 0.20 -2.02
N ASN A 161 -9.35 1.19 -1.75
CA ASN A 161 -9.54 2.15 -0.66
C ASN A 161 -10.10 3.45 -1.24
N THR A 162 -11.09 4.04 -0.56
CA THR A 162 -11.71 5.30 -0.97
C THR A 162 -11.96 6.17 0.26
N ILE A 163 -11.58 7.43 0.21
CA ILE A 163 -11.89 8.44 1.22
C ILE A 163 -13.31 8.95 0.93
N ASN A 164 -14.24 8.72 1.84
CA ASN A 164 -15.61 9.20 1.73
C ASN A 164 -15.75 10.62 2.28
N GLU A 165 -15.04 10.93 3.38
CA GLU A 165 -15.05 12.24 4.03
C GLU A 165 -13.65 12.57 4.56
N LEU A 166 -13.25 13.83 4.45
CA LEU A 166 -11.98 14.34 5.00
C LEU A 166 -12.16 14.88 6.41
N GLU A 167 -11.04 15.10 7.08
CA GLU A 167 -11.01 15.71 8.41
C GLU A 167 -11.70 17.10 8.40
N PRO A 168 -12.37 17.47 9.48
CA PRO A 168 -13.05 18.77 9.60
C PRO A 168 -12.17 19.95 9.22
N GLY A 169 -12.69 20.83 8.37
CA GLY A 169 -12.00 22.03 7.89
C GLY A 169 -11.08 21.78 6.69
N LYS A 170 -11.13 20.59 6.07
CA LYS A 170 -10.49 20.31 4.79
C LYS A 170 -11.48 20.41 3.65
N GLU A 171 -11.03 20.99 2.54
CA GLU A 171 -11.85 21.07 1.33
C GLU A 171 -11.95 19.70 0.64
N PRO A 172 -13.12 19.35 0.06
CA PRO A 172 -13.31 18.08 -0.65
C PRO A 172 -12.33 17.87 -1.81
N SER A 173 -11.83 18.95 -2.42
CA SER A 173 -10.80 18.94 -3.47
C SER A 173 -9.48 18.35 -3.03
N GLY A 174 -9.23 18.32 -1.73
CA GLY A 174 -8.14 17.61 -1.10
C GLY A 174 -7.00 18.47 -0.59
N TYR A 175 -6.07 17.79 0.02
CA TYR A 175 -4.84 18.39 0.56
C TYR A 175 -3.68 17.39 0.51
N GLN A 176 -2.47 17.92 0.53
CA GLN A 176 -1.26 17.11 0.61
C GLN A 176 -1.00 16.61 2.04
N ASN A 177 -0.76 15.31 2.19
CA ASN A 177 -0.24 14.72 3.42
C ASN A 177 1.00 13.86 3.09
N GLY A 178 2.18 14.37 3.45
CA GLY A 178 3.44 13.74 3.06
C GLY A 178 3.60 13.67 1.54
N SER A 179 3.74 12.48 1.01
CA SER A 179 3.87 12.20 -0.42
C SER A 179 2.55 11.83 -1.10
N TYR A 180 1.42 12.00 -0.42
CA TYR A 180 0.10 11.60 -0.88
C TYR A 180 -0.86 12.78 -1.00
N TRP A 181 -1.83 12.66 -1.91
CA TRP A 181 -2.94 13.58 -2.05
C TRP A 181 -4.21 12.95 -1.49
N ARG A 182 -4.76 13.53 -0.45
CA ARG A 182 -6.00 13.07 0.16
C ARG A 182 -7.15 13.93 -0.31
N LYS A 183 -8.11 13.33 -1.00
CA LYS A 183 -9.33 13.98 -1.48
C LYS A 183 -10.53 13.06 -1.36
N VAL A 184 -11.73 13.59 -1.31
CA VAL A 184 -12.95 12.80 -1.38
C VAL A 184 -13.00 12.05 -2.71
N GLY A 185 -13.28 10.75 -2.66
CA GLY A 185 -13.29 9.84 -3.81
C GLY A 185 -11.90 9.31 -4.24
N GLY A 186 -10.81 9.82 -3.66
CA GLY A 186 -9.44 9.33 -3.86
C GLY A 186 -9.05 8.24 -2.86
N GLY A 187 -7.91 7.62 -3.08
CA GLY A 187 -7.28 6.68 -2.15
C GLY A 187 -6.44 7.38 -1.08
N LEU A 188 -6.29 6.73 0.07
CA LEU A 188 -5.48 7.25 1.18
C LEU A 188 -4.00 7.39 0.81
N TYR A 189 -3.53 6.56 -0.11
CA TYR A 189 -2.13 6.41 -0.50
C TYR A 189 -1.89 6.73 -1.97
N ASP A 190 -2.65 7.67 -2.55
CA ASP A 190 -2.46 8.15 -3.92
C ASP A 190 -1.29 9.13 -3.96
N TYR A 191 -0.25 8.81 -4.74
CA TYR A 191 0.98 9.60 -4.77
C TYR A 191 0.80 10.98 -5.40
N TYR A 192 1.35 11.97 -4.68
CA TYR A 192 1.39 13.38 -5.09
C TYR A 192 2.79 13.93 -4.91
N MET A 193 3.51 14.06 -6.01
CA MET A 193 4.94 14.38 -6.01
C MET A 193 5.32 15.28 -7.16
N VAL A 194 6.50 15.88 -7.06
CA VAL A 194 7.18 16.50 -8.19
C VAL A 194 7.53 15.44 -9.24
N LYS A 195 7.31 15.74 -10.52
CA LYS A 195 7.73 14.86 -11.62
C LYS A 195 9.13 15.22 -12.09
N PHE A 196 10.01 14.22 -12.11
CA PHE A 196 11.34 14.32 -12.69
C PHE A 196 11.25 14.33 -14.22
N ALA A 197 11.82 15.34 -14.86
CA ALA A 197 11.78 15.53 -16.31
C ALA A 197 13.04 14.99 -17.03
N GLY A 198 14.04 14.53 -16.26
CA GLY A 198 15.29 14.03 -16.82
C GLY A 198 16.50 14.84 -16.37
N VAL A 199 17.56 14.77 -17.15
CA VAL A 199 18.83 15.47 -16.92
C VAL A 199 19.13 16.37 -18.11
N ASP A 200 19.51 17.61 -17.86
CA ASP A 200 19.97 18.54 -18.90
C ASP A 200 21.26 18.01 -19.53
N PRO A 201 21.27 17.65 -20.81
CA PRO A 201 22.46 17.11 -21.47
C PRO A 201 23.65 18.07 -21.51
N GLN A 202 23.42 19.38 -21.37
CA GLN A 202 24.48 20.38 -21.47
C GLN A 202 25.10 20.68 -20.10
N THR A 203 24.30 20.67 -19.04
CA THR A 203 24.76 21.10 -17.72
C THR A 203 24.82 19.96 -16.69
N GLY A 204 24.15 18.82 -16.97
CA GLY A 204 24.04 17.68 -16.05
C GLY A 204 23.08 17.91 -14.88
N ASP A 205 22.33 19.00 -14.91
CA ASP A 205 21.38 19.33 -13.85
C ASP A 205 20.14 18.43 -13.94
N ALA A 206 19.58 18.07 -12.80
CA ALA A 206 18.25 17.46 -12.72
C ALA A 206 17.18 18.46 -13.14
N LEU A 207 16.23 18.03 -13.96
CA LEU A 207 15.12 18.84 -14.45
C LEU A 207 13.80 18.29 -13.88
N TYR A 208 12.90 19.21 -13.58
CA TYR A 208 11.57 18.92 -13.03
C TYR A 208 10.51 19.68 -13.83
N TYR A 209 9.31 19.11 -13.93
CA TYR A 209 8.20 19.81 -14.57
C TYR A 209 7.63 20.89 -13.68
N GLN A 210 7.33 22.05 -14.28
CA GLN A 210 6.71 23.19 -13.63
C GLN A 210 5.60 23.75 -14.51
N ASP A 211 4.41 23.90 -13.97
CA ASP A 211 3.29 24.55 -14.61
C ASP A 211 3.34 26.04 -14.25
N VAL A 212 3.38 26.89 -15.27
CA VAL A 212 3.40 28.35 -15.11
C VAL A 212 2.17 28.95 -15.79
N GLU A 213 1.48 29.83 -15.07
CA GLU A 213 0.39 30.59 -15.63
C GLU A 213 0.94 31.67 -16.57
N LYS A 214 0.42 31.71 -17.78
CA LYS A 214 0.74 32.70 -18.83
C LYS A 214 -0.52 33.37 -19.33
N THR A 215 -0.35 34.57 -19.83
CA THR A 215 -1.42 35.37 -20.44
C THR A 215 -1.17 35.48 -21.92
N GLY A 216 -2.09 34.98 -22.72
CA GLY A 216 -2.10 35.13 -24.17
C GLY A 216 -3.06 36.23 -24.63
N VAL A 217 -2.84 36.77 -25.79
CA VAL A 217 -3.76 37.71 -26.47
C VAL A 217 -4.72 36.92 -27.33
N VAL A 218 -6.01 37.17 -27.21
CA VAL A 218 -7.04 36.60 -28.09
C VAL A 218 -6.84 37.17 -29.48
N SER A 219 -6.63 36.32 -30.48
CA SER A 219 -6.43 36.74 -31.87
C SER A 219 -7.54 36.19 -32.78
N ASP A 220 -7.85 36.93 -33.86
CA ASP A 220 -8.75 36.47 -34.93
C ASP A 220 -8.07 35.41 -35.82
N ALA A 221 -8.77 34.96 -36.87
CA ALA A 221 -8.25 33.96 -37.80
C ALA A 221 -7.03 34.45 -38.61
N GLU A 222 -6.88 35.74 -38.75
CA GLU A 222 -5.79 36.43 -39.43
C GLU A 222 -4.61 36.72 -38.48
N GLY A 223 -4.73 36.46 -37.19
CA GLY A 223 -3.69 36.64 -36.17
C GLY A 223 -3.67 38.04 -35.54
N ASN A 224 -4.68 38.88 -35.79
CA ASN A 224 -4.77 40.21 -35.18
C ASN A 224 -5.41 40.13 -33.81
N PRO A 225 -5.00 40.98 -32.85
CA PRO A 225 -5.60 41.02 -31.54
C PRO A 225 -7.10 41.36 -31.59
N VAL A 226 -7.93 40.54 -30.95
CA VAL A 226 -9.35 40.88 -30.74
C VAL A 226 -9.45 41.94 -29.64
N LEU A 227 -10.22 43.02 -29.95
CA LEU A 227 -10.45 44.12 -29.02
C LEU A 227 -11.81 43.98 -28.32
N ASP A 228 -11.91 44.50 -27.09
CA ASP A 228 -13.18 44.65 -26.38
C ASP A 228 -13.96 45.88 -26.88
N ALA A 229 -15.14 46.11 -26.32
CA ALA A 229 -15.98 47.26 -26.68
C ALA A 229 -15.34 48.64 -26.41
N ASN A 230 -14.27 48.71 -25.61
CA ASN A 230 -13.53 49.91 -25.25
C ASN A 230 -12.21 50.03 -26.07
N GLY A 231 -11.95 49.10 -26.99
CA GLY A 231 -10.75 49.10 -27.82
C GLY A 231 -9.52 48.48 -27.16
N ASN A 232 -9.65 47.81 -26.02
CA ASN A 232 -8.55 47.13 -25.35
C ASN A 232 -8.40 45.68 -25.84
N LYS A 233 -7.17 45.18 -25.87
CA LYS A 233 -6.88 43.79 -26.24
C LYS A 233 -7.56 42.84 -25.22
N GLN A 234 -8.19 41.80 -25.71
CA GLN A 234 -8.69 40.71 -24.89
C GLN A 234 -7.58 39.73 -24.57
N TYR A 235 -7.55 39.23 -23.34
CA TYR A 235 -6.54 38.29 -22.84
C TYR A 235 -7.20 37.03 -22.36
N TYR A 236 -6.46 35.91 -22.45
CA TYR A 236 -6.83 34.64 -21.82
C TYR A 236 -5.65 34.09 -21.05
N ASN A 237 -5.92 33.43 -19.94
CA ASN A 237 -4.90 32.75 -19.15
C ASN A 237 -4.81 31.30 -19.59
N TYR A 238 -3.60 30.79 -19.68
CA TYR A 238 -3.32 29.38 -19.95
C TYR A 238 -2.13 28.92 -19.14
N THR A 239 -2.10 27.61 -18.86
CA THR A 239 -1.00 26.96 -18.15
C THR A 239 -0.04 26.38 -19.17
N GLU A 240 1.24 26.71 -19.06
CA GLU A 240 2.32 26.09 -19.85
C GLU A 240 3.21 25.26 -18.93
N THR A 241 3.42 24.00 -19.29
CA THR A 241 4.35 23.12 -18.58
C THR A 241 5.76 23.32 -19.15
N ILE A 242 6.66 23.81 -18.32
CA ILE A 242 8.09 24.00 -18.62
C ILE A 242 8.94 23.07 -17.77
N THR A 243 10.25 23.09 -17.97
CA THR A 243 11.20 22.42 -17.08
C THR A 243 11.98 23.42 -16.25
N THR A 244 12.25 23.09 -15.00
CA THR A 244 13.04 23.90 -14.06
C THR A 244 14.11 23.03 -13.38
N LYS A 245 15.22 23.64 -13.00
CA LYS A 245 16.26 23.02 -12.16
C LYS A 245 15.93 23.11 -10.68
N ASP A 246 15.10 24.08 -10.30
CA ASP A 246 14.69 24.26 -8.91
C ASP A 246 13.47 23.39 -8.58
N ALA A 247 13.70 22.30 -7.88
CA ALA A 247 12.65 21.39 -7.47
C ALA A 247 11.64 22.01 -6.48
N ASN A 248 11.98 23.11 -5.80
CA ASN A 248 11.05 23.78 -4.88
C ASN A 248 10.02 24.61 -5.67
N SER A 249 10.38 25.10 -6.86
CA SER A 249 9.46 25.80 -7.76
C SER A 249 8.68 24.85 -8.67
N ALA A 250 9.05 23.58 -8.70
CA ALA A 250 8.40 22.57 -9.53
C ALA A 250 6.97 22.27 -9.05
N THR A 251 6.10 21.96 -10.01
CA THR A 251 4.72 21.60 -9.69
C THR A 251 4.63 20.15 -9.22
N LYS A 252 3.84 19.94 -8.19
CA LYS A 252 3.48 18.58 -7.74
C LYS A 252 2.24 18.12 -8.48
N TYR A 253 2.22 16.84 -8.82
CA TYR A 253 1.14 16.23 -9.59
C TYR A 253 0.57 15.01 -8.88
N GLU A 254 -0.73 14.80 -9.00
CA GLU A 254 -1.32 13.50 -8.78
C GLU A 254 -0.78 12.55 -9.86
N LEU A 255 -0.05 11.51 -9.44
CA LEU A 255 0.66 10.65 -10.39
C LEU A 255 -0.24 9.56 -11.01
N GLY A 256 -1.46 9.39 -10.53
CA GLY A 256 -2.30 8.25 -10.87
C GLY A 256 -1.69 6.91 -10.42
N LYS A 257 -0.86 6.94 -9.38
CA LYS A 257 -0.17 5.81 -8.78
C LYS A 257 -0.52 5.74 -7.31
N THR A 258 -0.72 4.54 -6.80
CA THR A 258 -1.04 4.29 -5.39
C THR A 258 -0.09 3.26 -4.78
N SER A 259 0.06 3.26 -3.46
CA SER A 259 0.79 2.19 -2.77
C SER A 259 -0.02 0.90 -2.65
N ILE A 260 -1.33 0.96 -2.88
CA ILE A 260 -2.22 -0.20 -2.76
C ILE A 260 -2.04 -1.08 -4.00
N PRO A 261 -1.77 -2.38 -3.83
CA PRO A 261 -1.65 -3.30 -4.96
C PRO A 261 -3.01 -3.61 -5.59
N ASP A 262 -3.00 -3.91 -6.89
CA ASP A 262 -4.19 -4.39 -7.60
C ASP A 262 -4.61 -5.78 -7.12
N VAL A 263 -3.62 -6.66 -6.87
CA VAL A 263 -3.88 -8.00 -6.34
C VAL A 263 -2.68 -8.48 -5.54
N TYR A 264 -2.95 -9.17 -4.44
CA TYR A 264 -1.94 -9.88 -3.67
C TYR A 264 -2.48 -11.22 -3.19
N GLY A 265 -1.55 -12.11 -2.83
CA GLY A 265 -1.94 -13.44 -2.41
C GLY A 265 -0.77 -14.37 -2.14
N GLY A 266 -1.09 -15.66 -2.08
CA GLY A 266 -0.10 -16.71 -1.88
C GLY A 266 -0.53 -18.02 -2.52
N LEU A 267 0.46 -18.78 -2.97
CA LEU A 267 0.30 -20.15 -3.43
C LEU A 267 1.08 -21.07 -2.51
N SER A 268 0.37 -22.04 -1.92
CA SER A 268 0.97 -23.14 -1.17
C SER A 268 0.74 -24.45 -1.90
N THR A 269 1.75 -25.29 -1.99
CA THR A 269 1.61 -26.62 -2.58
C THR A 269 2.37 -27.67 -1.79
N SER A 270 1.83 -28.88 -1.72
CA SER A 270 2.43 -30.01 -1.02
C SER A 270 2.37 -31.28 -1.83
N PHE A 271 3.46 -32.04 -1.78
CA PHE A 271 3.63 -33.34 -2.40
C PHE A 271 3.99 -34.37 -1.35
N GLU A 272 3.33 -35.49 -1.39
CA GLU A 272 3.65 -36.66 -0.55
C GLU A 272 3.91 -37.84 -1.46
N ALA A 273 5.08 -38.48 -1.35
CA ALA A 273 5.45 -39.63 -2.18
C ALA A 273 6.44 -40.56 -1.48
N TYR A 274 6.10 -41.85 -1.31
CA TYR A 274 7.00 -42.89 -0.82
C TYR A 274 7.70 -42.55 0.52
N GLY A 275 7.02 -41.84 1.42
CA GLY A 275 7.57 -41.37 2.70
C GLY A 275 8.21 -40.00 2.65
N PHE A 276 8.46 -39.44 1.47
CA PHE A 276 8.85 -38.05 1.30
C PHE A 276 7.64 -37.13 1.37
N ASP A 277 7.82 -35.97 1.98
CA ASP A 277 6.90 -34.85 1.94
C ASP A 277 7.66 -33.58 1.54
N LEU A 278 7.14 -32.86 0.56
CA LEU A 278 7.63 -31.56 0.13
C LEU A 278 6.50 -30.54 0.25
N SER A 279 6.74 -29.45 0.96
CA SER A 279 5.81 -28.31 0.98
C SER A 279 6.53 -27.03 0.53
N ILE A 280 5.83 -26.21 -0.24
CA ILE A 280 6.32 -24.94 -0.78
C ILE A 280 5.24 -23.90 -0.52
N SER A 281 5.63 -22.77 0.06
CA SER A 281 4.76 -21.61 0.27
C SER A 281 5.36 -20.37 -0.38
N THR A 282 4.54 -19.66 -1.13
CA THR A 282 4.93 -18.43 -1.81
C THR A 282 4.02 -17.29 -1.40
N ALA A 283 4.46 -16.06 -1.63
CA ALA A 283 3.62 -14.88 -1.58
C ALA A 283 3.95 -13.97 -2.76
N PHE A 284 2.97 -13.25 -3.25
CA PHE A 284 3.13 -12.35 -4.38
C PHE A 284 2.21 -11.13 -4.24
N GLN A 285 2.58 -10.09 -4.95
CA GLN A 285 1.81 -8.87 -5.08
C GLN A 285 2.05 -8.33 -6.48
N TRP A 286 1.00 -7.81 -7.12
CA TRP A 286 1.05 -7.12 -8.40
C TRP A 286 0.25 -5.84 -8.35
N GLY A 287 0.72 -4.85 -9.11
CA GLY A 287 0.23 -3.48 -9.03
C GLY A 287 0.79 -2.77 -7.79
N GLY A 288 0.43 -1.50 -7.67
CA GLY A 288 0.95 -0.65 -6.62
C GLY A 288 2.38 -0.16 -6.87
N TYR A 289 2.74 0.83 -6.09
CA TYR A 289 4.04 1.50 -6.15
C TYR A 289 4.58 1.71 -4.75
N CYS A 290 5.91 1.77 -4.63
CA CYS A 290 6.59 2.13 -3.41
C CYS A 290 7.73 3.12 -3.68
N TYR A 291 8.02 3.97 -2.70
CA TYR A 291 9.14 4.90 -2.78
C TYR A 291 10.39 4.23 -2.23
N ASP A 292 11.39 4.02 -3.11
CA ASP A 292 12.67 3.42 -2.71
C ASP A 292 13.60 4.48 -2.11
N GLY A 293 13.37 4.78 -0.85
CA GLY A 293 14.16 5.75 -0.11
C GLY A 293 15.62 5.32 0.11
N THR A 294 15.87 4.02 0.20
CA THR A 294 17.23 3.48 0.34
C THR A 294 18.05 3.71 -0.93
N TYR A 295 17.49 3.39 -2.10
CA TYR A 295 18.13 3.69 -3.37
C TYR A 295 18.29 5.20 -3.55
N GLY A 296 17.26 5.99 -3.24
CA GLY A 296 17.32 7.45 -3.29
C GLY A 296 18.45 8.02 -2.44
N GLY A 297 18.61 7.51 -1.22
CA GLY A 297 19.71 7.87 -0.33
C GLY A 297 21.08 7.50 -0.88
N LEU A 298 21.23 6.31 -1.45
CA LEU A 298 22.49 5.85 -2.07
C LEU A 298 22.82 6.56 -3.39
N MET A 299 21.82 7.09 -4.09
CA MET A 299 22.01 7.92 -5.28
C MET A 299 22.36 9.36 -4.94
N GLY A 300 22.12 9.78 -3.71
CA GLY A 300 22.31 11.13 -3.25
C GLY A 300 23.22 11.29 -2.04
N SER A 301 24.08 10.33 -1.71
CA SER A 301 24.95 10.36 -0.54
C SER A 301 25.96 11.50 -0.57
N ASN A 302 26.33 11.99 0.62
CA ASN A 302 27.36 13.02 0.81
C ASN A 302 28.76 12.47 0.48
N ALA A 303 29.70 13.36 0.18
CA ALA A 303 31.09 13.02 -0.02
C ALA A 303 31.64 12.15 1.15
N GLY A 304 32.33 11.07 0.81
CA GLY A 304 32.87 10.11 1.79
C GLY A 304 31.92 8.97 2.15
N SER A 305 30.68 8.96 1.64
CA SER A 305 29.72 7.85 1.80
C SER A 305 29.80 6.89 0.60
N ASN A 306 29.21 5.70 0.79
CA ASN A 306 29.04 4.76 -0.32
C ASN A 306 27.89 5.18 -1.23
N TYR A 307 28.07 5.00 -2.53
CA TYR A 307 27.06 5.25 -3.54
C TYR A 307 26.55 3.94 -4.16
N HIS A 308 25.36 4.00 -4.70
CA HIS A 308 24.85 2.92 -5.55
C HIS A 308 25.67 2.82 -6.85
N ILE A 309 25.81 1.61 -7.39
CA ILE A 309 26.59 1.35 -8.62
C ILE A 309 26.07 2.16 -9.81
N ASP A 310 24.79 2.49 -9.85
CA ASP A 310 24.20 3.31 -10.92
C ASP A 310 24.78 4.72 -11.00
N MET A 311 25.51 5.19 -9.98
CA MET A 311 26.26 6.44 -10.02
C MET A 311 27.37 6.47 -11.08
N PHE A 312 27.81 5.31 -11.56
CA PHE A 312 28.70 5.26 -12.73
C PHE A 312 28.03 5.72 -14.02
N LYS A 313 26.69 5.71 -14.09
CA LYS A 313 25.89 6.17 -15.24
C LYS A 313 25.61 7.68 -15.19
N ARG A 314 26.15 8.41 -14.19
CA ARG A 314 25.88 9.85 -14.03
C ARG A 314 26.41 10.65 -15.21
N TRP A 315 25.82 11.78 -15.44
CA TRP A 315 26.33 12.78 -16.37
C TRP A 315 27.75 13.22 -15.98
N GLN A 316 28.67 13.31 -16.94
CA GLN A 316 30.08 13.64 -16.73
C GLN A 316 30.54 14.80 -17.61
N LYS A 317 29.97 14.97 -18.82
CA LYS A 317 30.35 16.01 -19.77
C LYS A 317 29.17 16.45 -20.64
N PRO A 318 29.21 17.69 -21.21
CA PRO A 318 28.22 18.18 -22.16
C PRO A 318 27.98 17.19 -23.30
N GLY A 319 26.70 16.92 -23.56
CA GLY A 319 26.26 15.96 -24.57
C GLY A 319 25.94 14.55 -24.02
N ASP A 320 26.27 14.24 -22.76
CA ASP A 320 25.92 12.96 -22.18
C ASP A 320 24.38 12.86 -22.02
N ILE A 321 23.82 11.74 -22.51
CA ILE A 321 22.39 11.41 -22.34
C ILE A 321 22.25 10.37 -21.25
N THR A 322 21.72 10.76 -20.11
CA THR A 322 21.53 9.89 -18.94
C THR A 322 20.34 10.37 -18.10
N ASN A 323 19.82 9.50 -17.24
CA ASN A 323 18.81 9.83 -16.24
C ASN A 323 19.40 10.03 -14.83
N VAL A 324 20.75 10.01 -14.71
CA VAL A 324 21.46 10.23 -13.46
C VAL A 324 22.19 11.58 -13.54
N PRO A 325 21.77 12.59 -12.77
CA PRO A 325 22.38 13.91 -12.78
C PRO A 325 23.89 13.89 -12.44
N LYS A 326 24.56 15.00 -12.70
CA LYS A 326 25.95 15.20 -12.25
C LYS A 326 26.06 15.11 -10.73
N LEU A 327 27.17 14.61 -10.26
CA LEU A 327 27.49 14.57 -8.82
C LEU A 327 27.94 15.96 -8.37
N GLU A 328 27.25 16.52 -7.38
CA GLU A 328 27.63 17.77 -6.73
C GLU A 328 27.75 17.57 -5.21
N ASN A 329 28.58 18.38 -4.58
CA ASN A 329 28.68 18.41 -3.13
C ASN A 329 27.36 18.93 -2.53
N GLY A 330 26.80 18.20 -1.57
CA GLY A 330 25.53 18.55 -0.92
C GLY A 330 24.28 17.95 -1.53
N ASN A 331 24.37 17.12 -2.56
CA ASN A 331 23.27 16.26 -3.08
C ASN A 331 22.04 16.92 -3.69
N MET A 332 21.96 18.24 -3.69
CA MET A 332 20.76 18.94 -4.15
C MET A 332 20.35 18.55 -5.58
N ASN A 333 21.33 18.29 -6.43
CA ASN A 333 21.08 17.95 -7.81
C ASN A 333 20.54 16.52 -8.02
N MET A 334 20.80 15.60 -7.08
CA MET A 334 20.32 14.21 -7.18
C MET A 334 18.88 14.05 -6.72
N THR A 335 18.49 14.76 -5.68
CA THR A 335 17.16 14.63 -5.03
C THR A 335 16.31 15.88 -5.18
N GLY A 336 16.90 17.02 -5.58
CA GLY A 336 16.24 18.31 -5.65
C GLY A 336 15.80 18.86 -4.28
N GLY A 337 16.13 18.19 -3.19
CA GLY A 337 15.68 18.57 -1.84
C GLY A 337 14.19 18.34 -1.58
N VAL A 338 13.44 17.82 -2.57
CA VAL A 338 12.01 17.50 -2.47
C VAL A 338 11.74 16.07 -2.91
N THR A 339 10.67 15.49 -2.39
CA THR A 339 10.22 14.15 -2.81
C THR A 339 9.71 14.21 -4.25
N ASN A 340 10.29 13.41 -5.12
CA ASN A 340 9.95 13.32 -6.53
C ASN A 340 9.79 11.88 -6.99
N ASP A 341 9.19 11.68 -8.16
CA ASP A 341 8.81 10.35 -8.66
C ASP A 341 9.98 9.53 -9.24
N ARG A 342 11.19 10.08 -9.30
CA ARG A 342 12.38 9.38 -9.80
C ARG A 342 12.68 8.08 -9.05
N PHE A 343 12.40 8.06 -7.74
CA PHE A 343 12.62 6.92 -6.87
C PHE A 343 11.36 6.10 -6.59
N LEU A 344 10.24 6.48 -7.22
CA LEU A 344 9.01 5.71 -7.17
C LEU A 344 9.13 4.53 -8.13
N THR A 345 8.91 3.32 -7.62
CA THR A 345 9.02 2.08 -8.41
C THR A 345 7.81 1.18 -8.17
N SER A 346 7.59 0.21 -9.06
CA SER A 346 6.57 -0.83 -8.81
C SER A 346 6.90 -1.59 -7.53
N SER A 347 5.86 -1.89 -6.74
CA SER A 347 5.93 -2.74 -5.55
C SER A 347 5.65 -4.21 -5.86
N ASP A 348 5.63 -4.60 -7.14
CA ASP A 348 5.46 -6.00 -7.53
C ASP A 348 6.55 -6.88 -6.94
N TYR A 349 6.14 -8.01 -6.39
CA TYR A 349 7.08 -9.02 -5.94
C TYR A 349 6.52 -10.44 -6.04
N PHE A 350 7.45 -11.37 -6.10
CA PHE A 350 7.23 -12.80 -5.85
C PHE A 350 8.24 -13.28 -4.81
N SER A 351 7.75 -13.95 -3.76
CA SER A 351 8.59 -14.44 -2.66
C SER A 351 8.38 -15.94 -2.43
N LEU A 352 9.49 -16.68 -2.37
CA LEU A 352 9.50 -18.06 -1.88
C LEU A 352 9.68 -18.02 -0.36
N LYS A 353 8.55 -18.14 0.35
CA LYS A 353 8.46 -17.94 1.79
C LYS A 353 9.05 -19.08 2.59
N ASN A 354 8.66 -20.31 2.20
CA ASN A 354 9.07 -21.50 2.93
C ASN A 354 9.16 -22.69 1.96
N VAL A 355 10.19 -23.49 2.11
CA VAL A 355 10.32 -24.81 1.49
C VAL A 355 10.72 -25.80 2.56
N GLN A 356 9.94 -26.85 2.72
CA GLN A 356 10.22 -27.93 3.64
C GLN A 356 10.25 -29.26 2.89
N LEU A 357 11.33 -30.01 3.04
CA LEU A 357 11.47 -31.38 2.57
C LEU A 357 11.63 -32.31 3.76
N GLY A 358 10.74 -33.27 3.90
CA GLY A 358 10.75 -34.27 4.96
C GLY A 358 10.81 -35.69 4.43
N TYR A 359 11.26 -36.60 5.26
CA TYR A 359 11.18 -38.04 5.04
C TYR A 359 10.76 -38.75 6.31
N THR A 360 9.67 -39.50 6.20
CA THR A 360 9.15 -40.37 7.28
C THR A 360 9.55 -41.80 7.04
N PHE A 361 10.31 -42.37 7.97
CA PHE A 361 10.82 -43.71 7.87
C PHE A 361 9.68 -44.76 7.99
N PRO A 362 9.67 -45.81 7.13
CA PRO A 362 8.65 -46.86 7.21
C PRO A 362 8.72 -47.61 8.55
N LYS A 363 7.58 -47.91 9.12
CA LYS A 363 7.47 -48.62 10.42
C LYS A 363 8.23 -49.96 10.42
N ASN A 364 8.28 -50.67 9.31
CA ASN A 364 8.99 -51.92 9.20
C ASN A 364 10.51 -51.80 9.36
N LEU A 365 11.07 -50.65 8.98
CA LEU A 365 12.47 -50.34 9.24
C LEU A 365 12.71 -50.01 10.69
N LEU A 366 11.84 -49.24 11.32
CA LEU A 366 11.97 -48.80 12.69
C LEU A 366 11.86 -49.92 13.70
N LYS A 367 11.04 -50.93 13.47
CA LYS A 367 10.93 -52.13 14.30
C LYS A 367 12.27 -52.84 14.52
N LYS A 368 13.24 -52.67 13.58
CA LYS A 368 14.60 -53.25 13.73
C LYS A 368 15.45 -52.52 14.75
N PHE A 369 15.09 -51.29 15.10
CA PHE A 369 15.85 -50.42 16.02
C PHE A 369 15.20 -50.26 17.41
N GLY A 370 14.25 -51.13 17.77
CA GLY A 370 13.58 -51.14 19.10
C GLY A 370 12.19 -50.49 19.07
N ASN A 371 11.80 -49.84 20.16
CA ASN A 371 10.46 -49.31 20.36
C ASN A 371 10.23 -47.94 19.73
N ILE A 372 10.81 -47.66 18.58
CA ILE A 372 10.60 -46.39 17.85
C ILE A 372 9.34 -46.53 16.98
N GLU A 373 8.28 -45.81 17.35
CA GLU A 373 7.00 -45.88 16.64
C GLU A 373 6.99 -45.02 15.35
N SER A 374 7.69 -43.86 15.36
CA SER A 374 7.77 -42.95 14.26
C SER A 374 9.09 -42.19 14.28
N LEU A 375 9.70 -42.01 13.14
CA LEU A 375 10.87 -41.15 12.92
C LEU A 375 10.65 -40.37 11.63
N ARG A 376 10.71 -39.05 11.70
CA ARG A 376 10.71 -38.16 10.56
C ARG A 376 11.88 -37.20 10.68
N VAL A 377 12.63 -37.07 9.58
CA VAL A 377 13.71 -36.09 9.43
C VAL A 377 13.28 -35.08 8.38
N TYR A 378 13.55 -33.81 8.60
CA TYR A 378 13.20 -32.78 7.65
C TYR A 378 14.25 -31.66 7.61
N VAL A 379 14.27 -30.95 6.47
CA VAL A 379 15.01 -29.70 6.27
C VAL A 379 14.02 -28.63 5.88
N VAL A 380 14.17 -27.45 6.44
CA VAL A 380 13.34 -26.30 6.15
C VAL A 380 14.20 -25.09 5.82
N GLY A 381 13.77 -24.33 4.83
CA GLY A 381 14.35 -23.05 4.46
C GLY A 381 13.27 -21.97 4.39
N ASP A 382 13.54 -20.85 5.05
CA ASP A 382 12.64 -19.71 5.09
C ASP A 382 13.19 -18.53 4.29
N ASN A 383 12.29 -17.77 3.63
CA ASN A 383 12.63 -16.59 2.85
C ASN A 383 13.75 -16.81 1.82
N LEU A 384 13.67 -17.93 1.09
CA LEU A 384 14.73 -18.40 0.21
C LEU A 384 14.92 -17.55 -1.04
N PHE A 385 13.87 -16.85 -1.49
CA PHE A 385 13.93 -16.02 -2.68
C PHE A 385 12.95 -14.85 -2.58
N LEU A 386 13.38 -13.70 -3.07
CA LEU A 386 12.56 -12.52 -3.31
C LEU A 386 12.95 -11.93 -4.67
N GLY A 387 12.01 -11.93 -5.60
CA GLY A 387 12.09 -11.19 -6.86
C GLY A 387 11.22 -9.94 -6.77
N ALA A 388 11.81 -8.77 -7.01
CA ALA A 388 11.13 -7.48 -7.08
C ALA A 388 11.61 -6.71 -8.32
N ARG A 389 10.92 -5.61 -8.66
CA ARG A 389 11.27 -4.80 -9.84
C ARG A 389 12.70 -4.27 -9.78
N ARG A 390 13.16 -3.89 -8.59
CA ARG A 390 14.54 -3.43 -8.35
C ARG A 390 15.29 -4.45 -7.52
N TYR A 391 16.49 -4.82 -7.96
CA TYR A 391 17.35 -5.72 -7.21
C TYR A 391 17.75 -5.08 -5.86
N GLY A 392 17.61 -5.83 -4.77
CA GLY A 392 17.89 -5.36 -3.41
C GLY A 392 16.74 -4.63 -2.71
N LEU A 393 15.66 -4.30 -3.42
CA LEU A 393 14.45 -3.75 -2.83
C LEU A 393 13.57 -4.88 -2.27
N ASP A 394 13.13 -4.73 -1.03
CA ASP A 394 12.03 -5.53 -0.48
C ASP A 394 10.78 -4.65 -0.33
N PRO A 395 9.84 -4.71 -1.29
CA PRO A 395 8.65 -3.86 -1.26
C PRO A 395 7.71 -4.10 -0.07
N ARG A 396 7.91 -5.18 0.68
CA ARG A 396 7.12 -5.51 1.88
C ARG A 396 7.55 -4.68 3.11
N GLN A 397 8.69 -3.97 3.01
CA GLN A 397 9.29 -3.17 4.09
C GLN A 397 9.39 -1.68 3.73
N SER A 398 8.88 -1.28 2.57
CA SER A 398 8.94 0.09 2.05
C SER A 398 7.67 0.90 2.36
#